data_81a3f6f1ea515b5854ef88bbf6643071
#
_entry.id   81a3f6f1ea515b5854ef88bbf6643071
#
_cell.length_a   1.000
_cell.length_b   1.000
_cell.length_c   1.000
_cell.angle_alpha   90.00
_cell.angle_beta   90.00
_cell.angle_gamma   90.00
#
_symmetry.space_group_name_H-M   'P 1'
#
loop_
_entity.id
_entity.type
_entity.pdbx_description
1 polymer ?
#
loop_
_entity_poly.entity_id
_entity_poly.type
_entity_poly.pdbx_seq_one_letter_code
_entity_poly.pdbx_strand_id
1 'polypeptide(L)'
;KWLVYFTLFISGLIIIGDLISIIRSFLGGEITIRFILKSLAVLFLASLIFGYYLWDSRREFPSANKKLKYFVWVVSGLVAMTVITGFFIIGSPAQERIRRFDQQRINNLQNIQFEIVNYWTNKRVLPENLSALENSISGYKAPTDPLTGEPYAYSVNGPESFELCAVFGLASDSQNTESAVPAKPIDGGYSQNWQHNAGKACFEREIDKELYPQLNKNRLDL
;
A
#
# COMPACT_ATOMS: atom_id res chain seq x y z
N LYS A 1 -23.45 -0.18 -36.58
CA LYS A 1 -22.45 0.87 -36.89
C LYS A 1 -22.16 1.81 -35.71
N TRP A 2 -23.18 2.24 -34.96
CA TRP A 2 -22.99 3.14 -33.80
C TRP A 2 -22.09 2.54 -32.71
N LEU A 3 -22.25 1.26 -32.37
CA LEU A 3 -21.39 0.55 -31.39
C LEU A 3 -19.93 0.53 -31.81
N VAL A 4 -19.60 0.41 -33.10
CA VAL A 4 -18.21 0.41 -33.59
C VAL A 4 -17.55 1.77 -33.35
N TYR A 5 -18.25 2.88 -33.65
CA TYR A 5 -17.71 4.22 -33.40
C TYR A 5 -17.58 4.49 -31.90
N PHE A 6 -18.52 3.99 -31.09
CA PHE A 6 -18.46 4.12 -29.63
C PHE A 6 -17.26 3.35 -29.03
N THR A 7 -17.01 2.13 -29.50
CA THR A 7 -15.82 1.35 -29.04
C THR A 7 -14.50 1.98 -29.53
N LEU A 8 -14.44 2.53 -30.74
CA LEU A 8 -13.30 3.29 -31.21
C LEU A 8 -13.03 4.53 -30.36
N PHE A 9 -14.07 5.26 -30.01
CA PHE A 9 -13.96 6.44 -29.14
C PHE A 9 -13.42 6.08 -27.76
N ILE A 10 -14.01 5.05 -27.11
CA ILE A 10 -13.56 4.60 -25.79
C ILE A 10 -12.13 4.06 -25.82
N SER A 11 -11.78 3.23 -26.81
CA SER A 11 -10.41 2.71 -26.90
C SER A 11 -9.38 3.81 -27.15
N GLY A 12 -9.72 4.84 -27.92
CA GLY A 12 -8.91 6.04 -28.09
C GLY A 12 -8.71 6.81 -26.79
N LEU A 13 -9.77 7.00 -26.00
CA LEU A 13 -9.66 7.64 -24.68
C LEU A 13 -8.79 6.85 -23.70
N ILE A 14 -8.88 5.51 -23.71
CA ILE A 14 -8.02 4.66 -22.88
C ILE A 14 -6.55 4.82 -23.26
N ILE A 15 -6.22 4.82 -24.55
CA ILE A 15 -4.85 5.02 -25.04
C ILE A 15 -4.30 6.38 -24.57
N ILE A 16 -5.08 7.45 -24.74
CA ILE A 16 -4.67 8.80 -24.33
C ILE A 16 -4.49 8.86 -22.80
N GLY A 17 -5.42 8.32 -22.05
CA GLY A 17 -5.37 8.30 -20.59
C GLY A 17 -4.16 7.53 -20.05
N ASP A 18 -3.84 6.39 -20.66
CA ASP A 18 -2.66 5.59 -20.30
C ASP A 18 -1.34 6.32 -20.61
N LEU A 19 -1.25 6.98 -21.77
CA LEU A 19 -0.09 7.82 -22.12
C LEU A 19 0.09 8.98 -21.13
N ILE A 20 -0.98 9.66 -20.75
CA ILE A 20 -0.93 10.73 -19.74
C ILE A 20 -0.45 10.18 -18.40
N SER A 21 -0.93 9.00 -18.00
CA SER A 21 -0.52 8.32 -16.77
C SER A 21 0.97 7.97 -16.77
N ILE A 22 1.50 7.46 -17.91
CA ILE A 22 2.93 7.19 -18.08
C ILE A 22 3.75 8.47 -17.94
N ILE A 23 3.36 9.55 -18.64
CA ILE A 23 4.07 10.84 -18.59
C ILE A 23 4.07 11.40 -17.16
N ARG A 24 2.93 11.36 -16.48
CA ARG A 24 2.82 11.84 -15.10
C ARG A 24 3.71 11.05 -14.15
N SER A 25 3.74 9.73 -14.27
CA SER A 25 4.59 8.86 -13.44
C SER A 25 6.08 9.08 -13.75
N PHE A 26 6.42 9.34 -15.01
CA PHE A 26 7.77 9.70 -15.44
C PHE A 26 8.23 11.02 -14.80
N LEU A 27 7.40 12.06 -14.84
CA LEU A 27 7.70 13.37 -14.25
C LEU A 27 7.73 13.32 -12.71
N GLY A 28 6.94 12.43 -12.09
CA GLY A 28 6.91 12.22 -10.64
C GLY A 28 8.11 11.40 -10.10
N GLY A 29 8.94 10.83 -10.97
CA GLY A 29 10.09 10.01 -10.56
C GLY A 29 9.74 8.65 -9.94
N GLU A 30 8.44 8.29 -9.91
CA GLU A 30 7.94 7.05 -9.30
C GLU A 30 7.81 5.89 -10.31
N ILE A 31 8.84 5.67 -11.11
CA ILE A 31 8.82 4.63 -12.13
C ILE A 31 9.19 3.28 -11.52
N THR A 32 8.20 2.42 -11.31
CA THR A 32 8.44 1.03 -10.97
C THR A 32 8.28 0.13 -12.19
N ILE A 33 9.09 -0.93 -12.30
CA ILE A 33 9.00 -1.93 -13.37
C ILE A 33 7.57 -2.50 -13.45
N ARG A 34 6.91 -2.70 -12.31
CA ARG A 34 5.54 -3.19 -12.21
C ARG A 34 4.53 -2.22 -12.84
N PHE A 35 4.74 -0.91 -12.69
CA PHE A 35 3.90 0.11 -13.30
C PHE A 35 4.05 0.10 -14.82
N ILE A 36 5.29 0.09 -15.34
CA ILE A 36 5.59 0.06 -16.78
C ILE A 36 4.96 -1.17 -17.44
N LEU A 37 5.11 -2.34 -16.86
CA LEU A 37 4.53 -3.58 -17.41
C LEU A 37 3.00 -3.53 -17.46
N LYS A 38 2.35 -2.98 -16.45
CA LYS A 38 0.88 -2.81 -16.43
C LYS A 38 0.42 -1.85 -17.53
N SER A 39 1.07 -0.70 -17.64
CA SER A 39 0.73 0.32 -18.63
C SER A 39 0.96 -0.20 -20.06
N LEU A 40 2.09 -0.86 -20.32
CA LEU A 40 2.35 -1.49 -21.63
C LEU A 40 1.30 -2.54 -21.98
N ALA A 41 0.83 -3.34 -21.04
CA ALA A 41 -0.21 -4.33 -21.27
C ALA A 41 -1.54 -3.67 -21.64
N VAL A 42 -1.94 -2.61 -20.94
CA VAL A 42 -3.17 -1.84 -21.24
C VAL A 42 -3.06 -1.17 -22.60
N LEU A 43 -1.94 -0.51 -22.90
CA LEU A 43 -1.70 0.16 -24.17
C LEU A 43 -1.75 -0.83 -25.34
N PHE A 44 -1.12 -2.01 -25.17
CA PHE A 44 -1.12 -3.06 -26.19
C PHE A 44 -2.53 -3.58 -26.47
N LEU A 45 -3.30 -3.91 -25.44
CA LEU A 45 -4.68 -4.39 -25.59
C LEU A 45 -5.59 -3.32 -26.21
N ALA A 46 -5.50 -2.08 -25.76
CA ALA A 46 -6.29 -0.97 -26.29
C ALA A 46 -5.95 -0.70 -27.74
N SER A 47 -4.67 -0.76 -28.12
CA SER A 47 -4.20 -0.58 -29.52
C SER A 47 -4.68 -1.71 -30.43
N LEU A 48 -4.72 -2.96 -29.95
CA LEU A 48 -5.25 -4.09 -30.72
C LEU A 48 -6.76 -3.92 -30.97
N ILE A 49 -7.53 -3.54 -29.94
CA ILE A 49 -8.97 -3.28 -30.07
C ILE A 49 -9.21 -2.13 -31.04
N PHE A 50 -8.50 -1.02 -30.85
CA PHE A 50 -8.62 0.16 -31.70
C PHE A 50 -8.29 -0.17 -33.17
N GLY A 51 -7.16 -0.84 -33.42
CA GLY A 51 -6.74 -1.24 -34.77
C GLY A 51 -7.73 -2.18 -35.45
N TYR A 52 -8.27 -3.17 -34.70
CA TYR A 52 -9.28 -4.10 -35.21
C TYR A 52 -10.55 -3.37 -35.64
N TYR A 53 -11.11 -2.51 -34.79
CA TYR A 53 -12.34 -1.78 -35.09
C TYR A 53 -12.13 -0.68 -36.16
N LEU A 54 -10.94 -0.09 -36.22
CA LEU A 54 -10.58 0.85 -37.28
C LEU A 54 -10.55 0.14 -38.63
N TRP A 55 -9.98 -1.06 -38.70
CA TRP A 55 -9.95 -1.87 -39.90
C TRP A 55 -11.34 -2.37 -40.31
N ASP A 56 -12.15 -2.83 -39.33
CA ASP A 56 -13.53 -3.26 -39.56
C ASP A 56 -14.43 -2.11 -40.06
N SER A 57 -14.24 -0.90 -39.54
CA SER A 57 -14.99 0.29 -39.97
C SER A 57 -14.73 0.71 -41.42
N ARG A 58 -13.55 0.37 -41.96
CA ARG A 58 -13.15 0.66 -43.35
C ARG A 58 -13.62 -0.39 -44.36
N ARG A 59 -14.18 -1.51 -43.88
CA ARG A 59 -14.73 -2.55 -44.78
C ARG A 59 -16.16 -2.22 -45.17
N GLU A 60 -16.39 -2.15 -46.48
CA GLU A 60 -17.72 -1.87 -47.05
C GLU A 60 -18.71 -3.04 -46.95
N PHE A 61 -18.21 -4.28 -46.79
CA PHE A 61 -19.07 -5.46 -46.64
C PHE A 61 -18.53 -6.40 -45.54
N PRO A 62 -19.38 -6.81 -44.60
CA PRO A 62 -19.01 -7.83 -43.61
C PRO A 62 -18.99 -9.20 -44.28
N SER A 63 -17.85 -9.57 -44.86
CA SER A 63 -17.61 -10.93 -45.33
C SER A 63 -17.55 -11.82 -44.08
N ALA A 64 -18.51 -12.70 -43.92
CA ALA A 64 -18.57 -13.73 -42.86
C ALA A 64 -17.49 -14.79 -43.13
N ASN A 65 -16.23 -14.41 -43.13
CA ASN A 65 -15.11 -15.30 -43.31
C ASN A 65 -14.96 -16.17 -42.08
N LYS A 66 -15.02 -17.51 -42.23
CA LYS A 66 -14.80 -18.48 -41.14
C LYS A 66 -13.49 -18.20 -40.39
N LYS A 67 -12.47 -17.71 -41.08
CA LYS A 67 -11.17 -17.32 -40.51
C LYS A 67 -11.28 -16.15 -39.52
N LEU A 68 -12.14 -15.17 -39.81
CA LEU A 68 -12.37 -14.03 -38.90
C LEU A 68 -13.09 -14.46 -37.63
N LYS A 69 -14.07 -15.36 -37.75
CA LYS A 69 -14.78 -15.93 -36.60
C LYS A 69 -13.84 -16.71 -35.68
N TYR A 70 -12.94 -17.51 -36.24
CA TYR A 70 -11.91 -18.22 -35.50
C TYR A 70 -10.95 -17.26 -34.78
N PHE A 71 -10.50 -16.19 -35.46
CA PHE A 71 -9.64 -15.17 -34.86
C PHE A 71 -10.30 -14.49 -33.67
N VAL A 72 -11.57 -14.11 -33.78
CA VAL A 72 -12.33 -13.49 -32.67
C VAL A 72 -12.42 -14.46 -31.47
N TRP A 73 -12.68 -15.74 -31.72
CA TRP A 73 -12.73 -16.74 -30.65
C TRP A 73 -11.38 -16.94 -29.95
N VAL A 74 -10.28 -16.95 -30.70
CA VAL A 74 -8.92 -17.07 -30.14
C VAL A 74 -8.57 -15.84 -29.28
N VAL A 75 -8.84 -14.63 -29.80
CA VAL A 75 -8.58 -13.38 -29.03
C VAL A 75 -9.46 -13.31 -27.79
N SER A 76 -10.76 -13.66 -27.89
CA SER A 76 -11.65 -13.68 -26.70
C SER A 76 -11.20 -14.71 -25.67
N GLY A 77 -10.74 -15.88 -26.09
CA GLY A 77 -10.19 -16.90 -25.21
C GLY A 77 -8.92 -16.43 -24.50
N LEU A 78 -8.03 -15.76 -25.22
CA LEU A 78 -6.79 -15.22 -24.66
C LEU A 78 -7.07 -14.10 -23.66
N VAL A 79 -8.01 -13.22 -23.93
CA VAL A 79 -8.45 -12.15 -23.01
C VAL A 79 -9.09 -12.77 -21.75
N ALA A 80 -9.99 -13.75 -21.91
CA ALA A 80 -10.60 -14.44 -20.78
C ALA A 80 -9.55 -15.15 -19.92
N MET A 81 -8.57 -15.80 -20.53
CA MET A 81 -7.46 -16.46 -19.83
C MET A 81 -6.60 -15.46 -19.05
N THR A 82 -6.27 -14.29 -19.62
CA THR A 82 -5.50 -13.25 -18.93
C THR A 82 -6.26 -12.65 -17.76
N VAL A 83 -7.58 -12.44 -17.88
CA VAL A 83 -8.41 -11.95 -16.79
C VAL A 83 -8.47 -12.97 -15.64
N ILE A 84 -8.71 -14.24 -15.96
CA ILE A 84 -8.74 -15.32 -14.96
C ILE A 84 -7.38 -15.45 -14.26
N THR A 85 -6.28 -15.47 -15.01
CA THR A 85 -4.92 -15.53 -14.46
C THR A 85 -4.63 -14.32 -13.57
N GLY A 86 -5.08 -13.12 -13.98
CA GLY A 86 -4.97 -11.90 -13.19
C GLY A 86 -5.65 -12.01 -11.84
N PHE A 87 -6.85 -12.59 -11.78
CA PHE A 87 -7.56 -12.84 -10.51
C PHE A 87 -6.79 -13.79 -9.58
N PHE A 88 -6.15 -14.81 -10.13
CA PHE A 88 -5.35 -15.75 -9.34
C PHE A 88 -4.06 -15.11 -8.80
N ILE A 89 -3.43 -14.20 -9.56
CA ILE A 89 -2.18 -13.54 -9.15
C ILE A 89 -2.44 -12.42 -8.13
N ILE A 90 -3.51 -11.64 -8.32
CA ILE A 90 -3.83 -10.50 -7.45
C ILE A 90 -4.35 -10.97 -6.08
N GLY A 91 -4.85 -12.20 -5.98
CA GLY A 91 -5.51 -12.70 -4.78
C GLY A 91 -6.93 -12.19 -4.61
N SER A 92 -7.59 -12.63 -3.55
CA SER A 92 -8.96 -12.22 -3.25
C SER A 92 -9.00 -10.74 -2.82
N PRO A 93 -9.88 -9.90 -3.41
CA PRO A 93 -10.06 -8.52 -2.97
C PRO A 93 -10.38 -8.38 -1.47
N ALA A 94 -10.98 -9.41 -0.88
CA ALA A 94 -11.26 -9.47 0.55
C ALA A 94 -9.97 -9.57 1.37
N GLN A 95 -9.00 -10.40 0.96
CA GLN A 95 -7.71 -10.53 1.64
C GLN A 95 -6.89 -9.24 1.54
N GLU A 96 -6.89 -8.58 0.37
CA GLU A 96 -6.21 -7.29 0.21
C GLU A 96 -6.81 -6.19 1.10
N ARG A 97 -8.11 -6.22 1.33
CA ARG A 97 -8.76 -5.30 2.27
C ARG A 97 -8.29 -5.55 3.70
N ILE A 98 -8.23 -6.81 4.13
CA ILE A 98 -7.73 -7.18 5.47
C ILE A 98 -6.27 -6.76 5.61
N ARG A 99 -5.44 -7.03 4.61
CA ARG A 99 -4.02 -6.66 4.59
C ARG A 99 -3.80 -5.14 4.72
N ARG A 100 -4.65 -4.32 4.09
CA ARG A 100 -4.61 -2.86 4.25
C ARG A 100 -4.93 -2.43 5.68
N PHE A 101 -5.91 -3.05 6.33
CA PHE A 101 -6.20 -2.77 7.73
C PHE A 101 -5.05 -3.18 8.63
N ASP A 102 -4.43 -4.34 8.38
CA ASP A 102 -3.28 -4.81 9.15
C ASP A 102 -2.09 -3.86 8.99
N GLN A 103 -1.82 -3.38 7.78
CA GLN A 103 -0.79 -2.36 7.55
C GLN A 103 -1.10 -1.03 8.25
N GLN A 104 -2.35 -0.62 8.29
CA GLN A 104 -2.78 0.57 9.03
C GLN A 104 -2.61 0.38 10.54
N ARG A 105 -2.86 -0.81 11.09
CA ARG A 105 -2.58 -1.16 12.48
C ARG A 105 -1.09 -1.01 12.81
N ILE A 106 -0.22 -1.54 11.96
CA ILE A 106 1.23 -1.38 12.12
C ILE A 106 1.62 0.10 12.13
N ASN A 107 1.13 0.90 11.19
CA ASN A 107 1.41 2.33 11.13
C ASN A 107 0.89 3.06 12.38
N ASN A 108 -0.27 2.69 12.89
CA ASN A 108 -0.84 3.23 14.11
C ASN A 108 0.03 2.88 15.34
N LEU A 109 0.48 1.62 15.46
CA LEU A 109 1.35 1.19 16.55
C LEU A 109 2.71 1.90 16.49
N GLN A 110 3.27 2.09 15.31
CA GLN A 110 4.51 2.86 15.11
C GLN A 110 4.35 4.32 15.55
N ASN A 111 3.22 4.92 15.22
CA ASN A 111 2.90 6.29 15.63
C ASN A 111 2.75 6.40 17.15
N ILE A 112 2.00 5.47 17.77
CA ILE A 112 1.86 5.39 19.23
C ILE A 112 3.23 5.22 19.89
N GLN A 113 4.05 4.31 19.39
CA GLN A 113 5.40 4.08 19.92
C GLN A 113 6.25 5.34 19.83
N PHE A 114 6.23 6.05 18.70
CA PHE A 114 6.95 7.31 18.54
C PHE A 114 6.54 8.33 19.61
N GLU A 115 5.25 8.48 19.88
CA GLU A 115 4.75 9.39 20.90
C GLU A 115 5.07 8.94 22.34
N ILE A 116 5.11 7.62 22.59
CA ILE A 116 5.57 7.08 23.88
C ILE A 116 7.03 7.46 24.12
N VAL A 117 7.89 7.26 23.12
CA VAL A 117 9.32 7.60 23.21
C VAL A 117 9.50 9.11 23.39
N ASN A 118 8.74 9.93 22.66
CA ASN A 118 8.74 11.38 22.80
C ASN A 118 8.29 11.82 24.22
N TYR A 119 7.22 11.25 24.73
CA TYR A 119 6.75 11.50 26.11
C TYR A 119 7.82 11.13 27.13
N TRP A 120 8.43 9.94 27.00
CA TRP A 120 9.50 9.49 27.88
C TRP A 120 10.76 10.41 27.79
N THR A 121 11.13 10.82 26.59
CA THR A 121 12.27 11.74 26.40
C THR A 121 12.08 13.05 27.15
N ASN A 122 10.85 13.57 27.19
CA ASN A 122 10.53 14.83 27.83
C ASN A 122 10.31 14.69 29.34
N LYS A 123 9.65 13.61 29.80
CA LYS A 123 9.21 13.45 31.20
C LYS A 123 10.01 12.42 31.99
N ARG A 124 10.80 11.55 31.33
CA ARG A 124 11.58 10.46 31.92
C ARG A 124 10.77 9.39 32.65
N VAL A 125 9.48 9.34 32.34
CA VAL A 125 8.55 8.31 32.79
C VAL A 125 7.71 7.85 31.63
N LEU A 126 7.32 6.59 31.61
CA LEU A 126 6.37 6.08 30.62
C LEU A 126 4.97 6.61 30.91
N PRO A 127 4.12 6.83 29.91
CA PRO A 127 2.73 7.21 30.12
C PRO A 127 1.96 6.08 30.82
N GLU A 128 1.07 6.40 31.74
CA GLU A 128 0.23 5.41 32.42
C GLU A 128 -0.77 4.73 31.46
N ASN A 129 -1.21 5.47 30.45
CA ASN A 129 -2.13 5.01 29.42
C ASN A 129 -1.95 5.82 28.14
N LEU A 130 -2.55 5.37 27.04
CA LEU A 130 -2.43 6.05 25.75
C LEU A 130 -3.10 7.44 25.73
N SER A 131 -4.11 7.68 26.58
CA SER A 131 -4.73 9.00 26.68
C SER A 131 -3.79 10.07 27.28
N ALA A 132 -2.78 9.66 28.04
CA ALA A 132 -1.76 10.56 28.58
C ALA A 132 -0.84 11.15 27.49
N LEU A 133 -0.86 10.56 26.29
CA LEU A 133 -0.14 11.07 25.11
C LEU A 133 -0.92 12.15 24.38
N GLU A 134 -2.22 12.29 24.64
CA GLU A 134 -3.05 13.30 23.96
C GLU A 134 -2.55 14.70 24.25
N ASN A 135 -2.40 15.50 23.20
CA ASN A 135 -1.89 16.84 23.30
C ASN A 135 -2.77 17.78 22.48
N SER A 136 -3.42 18.71 23.19
CA SER A 136 -4.30 19.70 22.57
C SER A 136 -3.56 20.70 21.67
N ILE A 137 -2.25 20.93 21.90
CA ILE A 137 -1.44 21.87 21.13
C ILE A 137 -1.04 21.27 19.79
N SER A 138 -0.56 20.02 19.81
CA SER A 138 -0.21 19.30 18.57
C SER A 138 -1.44 18.67 17.89
N GLY A 139 -2.57 18.59 18.58
CA GLY A 139 -3.77 17.91 18.12
C GLY A 139 -3.64 16.37 18.09
N TYR A 140 -2.58 15.83 18.71
CA TYR A 140 -2.39 14.38 18.73
C TYR A 140 -3.46 13.71 19.57
N LYS A 141 -4.04 12.67 18.99
CA LYS A 141 -4.90 11.69 19.66
C LYS A 141 -4.40 10.30 19.35
N ALA A 142 -4.36 9.42 20.32
CA ALA A 142 -3.96 8.04 20.11
C ALA A 142 -4.91 7.40 19.08
N PRO A 143 -4.40 6.85 17.98
CA PRO A 143 -5.22 6.20 16.97
C PRO A 143 -5.88 4.94 17.55
N THR A 144 -7.06 4.62 16.99
CA THR A 144 -7.83 3.43 17.32
C THR A 144 -7.75 2.42 16.19
N ASP A 145 -8.16 1.18 16.43
CA ASP A 145 -8.25 0.15 15.41
C ASP A 145 -9.18 0.59 14.26
N PRO A 146 -8.74 0.54 13.00
CA PRO A 146 -9.50 1.05 11.87
C PRO A 146 -10.78 0.24 11.55
N LEU A 147 -10.91 -0.98 12.08
CA LEU A 147 -12.05 -1.84 11.83
C LEU A 147 -13.03 -1.84 13.00
N THR A 148 -12.54 -1.89 14.25
CA THR A 148 -13.37 -1.99 15.46
C THR A 148 -13.60 -0.64 16.13
N GLY A 149 -12.70 0.35 15.91
CA GLY A 149 -12.71 1.63 16.61
C GLY A 149 -12.21 1.54 18.05
N GLU A 150 -11.78 0.36 18.51
CA GLU A 150 -11.27 0.17 19.86
C GLU A 150 -9.84 0.69 20.02
N PRO A 151 -9.46 1.19 21.20
CA PRO A 151 -8.09 1.57 21.49
C PRO A 151 -7.16 0.36 21.48
N TYR A 152 -5.90 0.56 21.09
CA TYR A 152 -4.88 -0.48 21.19
C TYR A 152 -4.54 -0.78 22.64
N ALA A 153 -4.22 -2.04 22.93
CA ALA A 153 -3.79 -2.42 24.26
C ALA A 153 -2.34 -1.96 24.50
N TYR A 154 -2.13 -1.32 25.64
CA TYR A 154 -0.85 -0.81 26.07
C TYR A 154 -0.63 -1.23 27.54
N SER A 155 0.57 -1.72 27.86
CA SER A 155 0.99 -2.05 29.20
C SER A 155 2.43 -1.65 29.46
N VAL A 156 2.70 -1.20 30.68
CA VAL A 156 4.05 -0.86 31.14
C VAL A 156 4.62 -2.08 31.87
N ASN A 157 5.72 -2.64 31.34
CA ASN A 157 6.37 -3.83 31.88
C ASN A 157 7.57 -3.48 32.78
N GLY A 158 8.06 -2.24 32.71
CA GLY A 158 9.20 -1.77 33.48
C GLY A 158 9.40 -0.27 33.37
N PRO A 159 10.44 0.32 33.98
CA PRO A 159 10.68 1.76 33.91
C PRO A 159 10.92 2.29 32.50
N GLU A 160 11.39 1.44 31.59
CA GLU A 160 11.80 1.74 30.22
C GLU A 160 11.22 0.75 29.22
N SER A 161 10.47 -0.25 29.69
CA SER A 161 9.86 -1.27 28.84
C SER A 161 8.34 -1.20 28.86
N PHE A 162 7.78 -1.34 27.65
CA PHE A 162 6.33 -1.32 27.44
C PHE A 162 5.94 -2.31 26.36
N GLU A 163 4.69 -2.66 26.30
CA GLU A 163 4.11 -3.56 25.34
C GLU A 163 2.94 -2.89 24.61
N LEU A 164 2.88 -3.08 23.30
CA LEU A 164 1.79 -2.66 22.44
C LEU A 164 1.18 -3.88 21.75
N CYS A 165 -0.14 -4.04 21.84
CA CYS A 165 -0.82 -5.18 21.21
C CYS A 165 -1.91 -4.71 20.25
N ALA A 166 -2.07 -5.48 19.14
CA ALA A 166 -3.16 -5.34 18.18
C ALA A 166 -3.68 -6.73 17.76
N VAL A 167 -4.85 -6.74 17.13
CA VAL A 167 -5.43 -7.96 16.56
C VAL A 167 -5.33 -7.89 15.06
N PHE A 168 -4.56 -8.78 14.44
CA PHE A 168 -4.31 -8.83 13.00
C PHE A 168 -5.18 -9.86 12.31
N GLY A 169 -5.66 -9.54 11.12
CA GLY A 169 -6.50 -10.45 10.34
C GLY A 169 -5.69 -11.52 9.58
N LEU A 170 -4.46 -11.18 9.17
CA LEU A 170 -3.56 -12.08 8.44
C LEU A 170 -2.18 -12.10 9.11
N ALA A 171 -1.40 -13.14 8.80
CA ALA A 171 0.02 -13.13 9.13
C ALA A 171 0.78 -12.15 8.24
N SER A 172 1.84 -11.54 8.76
CA SER A 172 2.73 -10.69 7.97
C SER A 172 3.42 -11.52 6.88
N ASP A 173 3.42 -11.00 5.63
CA ASP A 173 4.13 -11.64 4.52
C ASP A 173 5.64 -11.60 4.75
N SER A 174 6.26 -12.77 4.86
CA SER A 174 7.71 -12.90 4.91
C SER A 174 8.42 -12.42 3.62
N GLN A 175 7.68 -12.29 2.51
CA GLN A 175 8.22 -11.84 1.22
C GLN A 175 8.28 -10.32 1.08
N ASN A 176 7.53 -9.55 1.87
CA ASN A 176 7.66 -8.10 1.91
C ASN A 176 8.79 -7.60 2.82
N THR A 177 9.50 -8.51 3.46
CA THR A 177 10.70 -8.20 4.25
C THR A 177 11.89 -7.77 3.37
N GLU A 178 11.81 -7.99 2.05
CA GLU A 178 12.81 -7.47 1.10
C GLU A 178 12.71 -5.95 0.86
N SER A 179 11.62 -5.32 1.29
CA SER A 179 11.52 -3.84 1.36
C SER A 179 11.92 -3.30 2.74
N ALA A 180 12.05 -4.15 3.75
CA ALA A 180 12.89 -3.92 4.90
C ALA A 180 14.33 -4.33 4.53
N VAL A 181 14.92 -3.69 3.51
CA VAL A 181 16.36 -3.49 3.49
C VAL A 181 16.66 -3.05 4.92
N PRO A 182 17.58 -3.71 5.67
CA PRO A 182 18.10 -3.10 6.87
C PRO A 182 18.67 -1.77 6.37
N ALA A 183 17.84 -0.73 6.45
CA ALA A 183 18.28 0.61 6.18
C ALA A 183 19.40 0.77 7.19
N LYS A 184 20.62 0.69 6.69
CA LYS A 184 21.81 1.05 7.44
C LYS A 184 21.44 2.39 8.06
N PRO A 185 21.34 2.48 9.39
CA PRO A 185 20.78 3.63 10.04
C PRO A 185 21.60 4.85 9.63
N ILE A 186 21.01 5.69 8.77
CA ILE A 186 21.63 6.96 8.41
C ILE A 186 21.49 7.93 9.58
N ASP A 187 20.60 7.63 10.54
CA ASP A 187 20.44 8.35 11.81
C ASP A 187 19.79 7.41 12.85
N GLY A 188 20.58 6.50 13.46
CA GLY A 188 20.20 5.84 14.72
C GLY A 188 18.83 5.10 14.80
N GLY A 189 18.11 4.97 13.70
CA GLY A 189 16.81 4.32 13.68
C GLY A 189 16.95 2.81 13.58
N TYR A 190 16.69 2.10 14.67
CA TYR A 190 16.58 0.64 14.65
C TYR A 190 15.36 0.25 13.82
N SER A 191 15.56 -0.62 12.82
CA SER A 191 14.48 -1.28 12.08
C SER A 191 13.75 -2.22 13.04
N GLN A 192 12.66 -1.77 13.61
CA GLN A 192 11.90 -2.55 14.57
C GLN A 192 11.07 -3.60 13.85
N ASN A 193 11.16 -4.82 14.34
CA ASN A 193 10.41 -5.93 13.80
C ASN A 193 8.93 -5.83 14.20
N TRP A 194 8.04 -5.74 13.20
CA TRP A 194 6.58 -5.76 13.34
C TRP A 194 5.97 -7.03 12.74
N GLN A 195 6.76 -8.10 12.63
CA GLN A 195 6.25 -9.39 12.16
C GLN A 195 5.27 -9.97 13.16
N HIS A 196 4.17 -10.49 12.65
CA HIS A 196 3.07 -11.03 13.44
C HIS A 196 2.38 -12.19 12.74
N ASN A 197 1.75 -13.05 13.52
CA ASN A 197 0.79 -14.02 13.04
C ASN A 197 -0.62 -13.41 13.01
N ALA A 198 -1.58 -14.10 12.37
CA ALA A 198 -2.98 -13.74 12.49
C ALA A 198 -3.46 -13.90 13.95
N GLY A 199 -4.33 -13.01 14.41
CA GLY A 199 -4.81 -12.94 15.77
C GLY A 199 -4.14 -11.86 16.60
N LYS A 200 -4.22 -11.97 17.93
CA LYS A 200 -3.60 -10.99 18.85
C LYS A 200 -2.09 -11.15 18.82
N ALA A 201 -1.39 -10.08 18.48
CA ALA A 201 0.06 -9.99 18.56
C ALA A 201 0.45 -8.81 19.44
N CYS A 202 1.46 -9.03 20.28
CA CYS A 202 2.01 -8.05 21.20
C CYS A 202 3.48 -7.82 20.90
N PHE A 203 3.91 -6.57 20.95
CA PHE A 203 5.25 -6.12 20.65
C PHE A 203 5.85 -5.47 21.89
N GLU A 204 6.78 -6.15 22.51
CA GLU A 204 7.55 -5.61 23.60
C GLU A 204 8.63 -4.66 23.08
N ARG A 205 8.80 -3.51 23.73
CA ARG A 205 9.73 -2.46 23.39
C ARG A 205 10.46 -1.97 24.62
N GLU A 206 11.76 -1.77 24.45
CA GLU A 206 12.63 -1.20 25.47
C GLU A 206 13.26 0.09 24.94
N ILE A 207 13.24 1.14 25.76
CA ILE A 207 13.80 2.44 25.41
C ILE A 207 15.28 2.45 25.78
N ASP A 208 16.15 2.55 24.78
CA ASP A 208 17.59 2.69 24.96
C ASP A 208 17.92 4.15 25.34
N LYS A 209 18.43 4.35 26.55
CA LYS A 209 18.84 5.68 27.06
C LYS A 209 19.96 6.33 26.30
N GLU A 210 20.83 5.54 25.69
CA GLU A 210 21.97 6.05 24.92
C GLU A 210 21.53 6.69 23.62
N LEU A 211 20.44 6.16 23.03
CA LEU A 211 19.86 6.68 21.78
C LEU A 211 19.03 7.94 21.99
N TYR A 212 18.46 8.10 23.17
CA TYR A 212 17.58 9.23 23.51
C TYR A 212 18.18 10.04 24.68
N PRO A 213 19.33 10.73 24.45
CA PRO A 213 19.99 11.53 25.48
C PRO A 213 19.09 12.67 25.90
N GLN A 214 19.35 13.20 27.12
CA GLN A 214 18.64 14.37 27.62
C GLN A 214 18.90 15.56 26.68
N LEU A 215 17.84 16.25 26.28
CA LEU A 215 17.96 17.58 25.73
C LEU A 215 18.58 18.48 26.81
N ASN A 216 19.84 18.83 26.61
CA ASN A 216 20.60 19.63 27.56
C ASN A 216 19.98 21.04 27.61
N LYS A 217 19.13 21.30 28.58
CA LYS A 217 18.41 22.56 28.80
C LYS A 217 19.35 23.77 28.99
N ASN A 218 20.65 23.50 29.29
CA ASN A 218 21.66 24.51 29.57
C ASN A 218 22.30 25.13 28.33
N ARG A 219 21.85 24.84 27.11
CA ARG A 219 22.43 25.38 25.88
C ARG A 219 21.58 26.54 25.26
N LEU A 220 20.51 26.94 25.93
CA LEU A 220 19.65 28.03 25.48
C LEU A 220 19.90 29.38 26.19
N ASP A 221 20.89 29.44 27.08
CA ASP A 221 21.26 30.64 27.83
C ASP A 221 22.62 31.21 27.33
N LEU A 222 22.84 31.22 26.01
CA LEU A 222 23.94 32.00 25.39
C LEU A 222 23.45 32.84 24.25
#